data_2c48d2247a6c56a814dfe0fc43e00716
#
_entry.id   2c48d2247a6c56a814dfe0fc43e00716
#
_cell.length_a   1.000
_cell.length_b   1.000
_cell.length_c   1.000
_cell.angle_alpha   90.00
_cell.angle_beta   90.00
_cell.angle_gamma   90.00
#
_symmetry.space_group_name_H-M   'P 1'
#
loop_
_entity.id
_entity.type
_entity.pdbx_description
1 polymer ?
#
loop_
_entity_poly.entity_id
_entity_poly.type
_entity_poly.pdbx_seq_one_letter_code
_entity_poly.pdbx_strand_id
1 'polypeptide(L)'
;MSISILLPTRKRISLLKKCRESLLDNASDPSKIQLLYGVDDDDQESIDFLKEDKHPARSVIKFKRQGYENLHLYNNALGAYAQGNWIMFFNDDAIMETKHWDLEINKFDGQFKLLKVKEQTGHPYSIFPIIPYDWFRCLDHISLHGQNDAWVSEIAYML
;
A
#
# COMPACT_ATOMS: atom_id res chain seq x y z
N MET A 1 0.67 -14.65 -3.85
CA MET A 1 0.91 -13.50 -2.94
C MET A 1 -0.21 -13.44 -1.95
N SER A 2 0.03 -13.06 -0.68
CA SER A 2 -1.05 -12.83 0.27
C SER A 2 -1.41 -11.35 0.38
N ILE A 3 -0.41 -10.46 0.34
CA ILE A 3 -0.65 -9.03 0.54
C ILE A 3 0.13 -8.23 -0.49
N SER A 4 -0.55 -7.28 -1.15
CA SER A 4 0.06 -6.28 -2.03
C SER A 4 0.06 -4.94 -1.31
N ILE A 5 1.23 -4.32 -1.18
CA ILE A 5 1.40 -3.04 -0.49
C ILE A 5 1.59 -1.95 -1.55
N LEU A 6 0.72 -0.93 -1.52
CA LEU A 6 0.80 0.24 -2.38
C LEU A 6 1.68 1.29 -1.70
N LEU A 7 2.75 1.69 -2.36
CA LEU A 7 3.77 2.62 -1.86
C LEU A 7 4.03 3.75 -2.88
N PRO A 8 3.13 4.73 -2.99
CA PRO A 8 3.46 5.97 -3.69
C PRO A 8 4.61 6.67 -2.97
N THR A 9 5.62 7.09 -3.71
CA THR A 9 6.82 7.73 -3.13
C THR A 9 7.37 8.84 -4.02
N ARG A 10 7.98 9.84 -3.41
CA ARG A 10 8.69 10.92 -4.11
C ARG A 10 9.78 11.53 -3.24
N LYS A 11 11.04 11.47 -3.71
CA LYS A 11 12.22 12.17 -3.11
C LYS A 11 12.43 11.91 -1.61
N ARG A 12 12.09 10.68 -1.14
CA ARG A 12 12.16 10.29 0.27
C ARG A 12 12.89 8.97 0.48
N ILE A 13 13.97 8.72 -0.27
CA ILE A 13 14.68 7.44 -0.29
C ILE A 13 15.04 6.92 1.09
N SER A 14 15.52 7.78 1.99
CA SER A 14 15.90 7.37 3.35
C SER A 14 14.72 6.88 4.18
N LEU A 15 13.54 7.48 4.00
CA LEU A 15 12.30 7.06 4.67
C LEU A 15 11.75 5.80 4.01
N LEU A 16 11.67 5.78 2.69
CA LEU A 16 11.24 4.62 1.91
C LEU A 16 12.06 3.36 2.25
N LYS A 17 13.38 3.50 2.41
CA LYS A 17 14.26 2.40 2.81
C LYS A 17 13.85 1.83 4.16
N LYS A 18 13.69 2.67 5.18
CA LYS A 18 13.27 2.26 6.53
C LYS A 18 11.86 1.64 6.52
N CYS A 19 10.93 2.27 5.80
CA CYS A 19 9.58 1.75 5.61
C CYS A 19 9.63 0.32 5.04
N ARG A 20 10.31 0.14 3.91
CA ARG A 20 10.46 -1.15 3.24
C ARG A 20 11.11 -2.21 4.16
N GLU A 21 12.22 -1.86 4.82
CA GLU A 21 12.91 -2.75 5.76
C GLU A 21 11.94 -3.17 6.88
N SER A 22 11.21 -2.24 7.48
CA SER A 22 10.26 -2.54 8.55
C SER A 22 9.14 -3.47 8.11
N LEU A 23 8.63 -3.31 6.90
CA LEU A 23 7.59 -4.17 6.33
C LEU A 23 8.09 -5.60 6.14
N LEU A 24 9.27 -5.79 5.57
CA LEU A 24 9.81 -7.10 5.26
C LEU A 24 10.40 -7.81 6.50
N ASP A 25 11.12 -7.10 7.36
CA ASP A 25 11.76 -7.67 8.55
C ASP A 25 10.76 -8.07 9.64
N ASN A 26 9.57 -7.46 9.62
CA ASN A 26 8.49 -7.78 10.54
C ASN A 26 7.43 -8.72 9.95
N ALA A 27 7.50 -9.06 8.66
CA ALA A 27 6.64 -10.08 8.08
C ALA A 27 7.09 -11.49 8.50
N SER A 28 6.14 -12.40 8.65
CA SER A 28 6.40 -13.82 8.89
C SER A 28 6.97 -14.50 7.65
N ASP A 29 6.46 -14.15 6.47
CA ASP A 29 6.92 -14.66 5.18
C ASP A 29 7.03 -13.49 4.15
N PRO A 30 8.18 -12.82 4.11
CA PRO A 30 8.42 -11.73 3.16
C PRO A 30 8.21 -12.14 1.69
N SER A 31 8.38 -13.42 1.35
CA SER A 31 8.21 -13.89 -0.04
C SER A 31 6.76 -13.79 -0.54
N LYS A 32 5.80 -13.69 0.37
CA LYS A 32 4.37 -13.52 0.07
C LYS A 32 3.91 -12.08 0.04
N ILE A 33 4.80 -11.14 0.33
CA ILE A 33 4.52 -9.71 0.29
C ILE A 33 4.90 -9.15 -1.07
N GLN A 34 3.95 -8.49 -1.74
CA GLN A 34 4.22 -7.76 -2.97
C GLN A 34 4.37 -6.27 -2.66
N LEU A 35 5.44 -5.66 -3.13
CA LEU A 35 5.69 -4.22 -3.01
C LEU A 35 5.44 -3.54 -4.36
N LEU A 36 4.47 -2.63 -4.40
CA LEU A 36 4.07 -1.86 -5.58
C LEU A 36 4.45 -0.41 -5.38
N TYR A 37 5.55 0.01 -6.00
CA TYR A 37 6.05 1.38 -5.90
C TYR A 37 5.47 2.25 -7.01
N GLY A 38 4.86 3.36 -6.63
CA GLY A 38 4.46 4.43 -7.54
C GLY A 38 5.45 5.59 -7.45
N VAL A 39 6.14 5.93 -8.53
CA VAL A 39 7.16 6.98 -8.54
C VAL A 39 6.95 7.92 -9.70
N ASP A 40 7.13 9.23 -9.46
CA ASP A 40 7.04 10.22 -10.52
C ASP A 40 8.21 10.09 -11.51
N ASP A 41 7.95 10.30 -12.78
CA ASP A 41 8.93 10.14 -13.88
C ASP A 41 10.08 11.14 -13.81
N ASP A 42 9.90 12.25 -13.09
CA ASP A 42 10.93 13.27 -12.84
C ASP A 42 11.76 13.01 -11.55
N ASP A 43 11.51 11.91 -10.84
CA ASP A 43 12.25 11.53 -9.62
C ASP A 43 13.25 10.41 -9.92
N GLN A 44 14.30 10.77 -10.69
CA GLN A 44 15.31 9.81 -11.16
C GLN A 44 16.03 9.12 -10.00
N GLU A 45 16.26 9.82 -8.88
CA GLU A 45 16.95 9.29 -7.71
C GLU A 45 16.19 8.14 -7.07
N SER A 46 14.87 8.30 -6.84
CA SER A 46 14.01 7.23 -6.34
C SER A 46 13.90 6.08 -7.34
N ILE A 47 13.81 6.37 -8.64
CA ILE A 47 13.77 5.35 -9.69
C ILE A 47 15.03 4.49 -9.66
N ASP A 48 16.20 5.09 -9.55
CA ASP A 48 17.47 4.36 -9.55
C ASP A 48 17.65 3.54 -8.27
N PHE A 49 17.28 4.08 -7.11
CA PHE A 49 17.25 3.33 -5.86
C PHE A 49 16.33 2.09 -5.96
N LEU A 50 15.12 2.24 -6.51
CA LEU A 50 14.16 1.15 -6.61
C LEU A 50 14.56 0.08 -7.64
N LYS A 51 15.37 0.41 -8.65
CA LYS A 51 15.94 -0.59 -9.57
C LYS A 51 16.89 -1.56 -8.86
N GLU A 52 17.60 -1.09 -7.83
CA GLU A 52 18.55 -1.89 -7.05
C GLU A 52 17.89 -2.76 -5.99
N ASP A 53 16.61 -2.53 -5.70
CA ASP A 53 15.84 -3.36 -4.76
C ASP A 53 15.79 -4.81 -5.28
N LYS A 54 16.19 -5.77 -4.42
CA LYS A 54 16.28 -7.20 -4.77
C LYS A 54 15.05 -8.00 -4.34
N HIS A 55 14.04 -7.36 -3.78
CA HIS A 55 12.82 -8.08 -3.40
C HIS A 55 12.15 -8.69 -4.64
N PRO A 56 11.92 -10.04 -4.68
CA PRO A 56 11.50 -10.73 -5.90
C PRO A 56 10.08 -10.31 -6.34
N ALA A 57 9.21 -10.01 -5.41
CA ALA A 57 7.83 -9.61 -5.67
C ALA A 57 7.65 -8.08 -5.60
N ARG A 58 8.40 -7.36 -6.43
CA ARG A 58 8.25 -5.90 -6.55
C ARG A 58 7.90 -5.47 -7.96
N SER A 59 7.20 -4.35 -8.05
CA SER A 59 6.99 -3.62 -9.30
C SER A 59 7.18 -2.12 -9.08
N VAL A 60 7.76 -1.46 -10.05
CA VAL A 60 7.96 0.00 -10.05
C VAL A 60 7.19 0.58 -11.22
N ILE A 61 6.14 1.33 -10.92
CA ILE A 61 5.29 1.99 -11.89
C ILE A 61 5.62 3.48 -11.91
N LYS A 62 5.96 3.98 -13.10
CA LYS A 62 6.30 5.38 -13.31
C LYS A 62 5.07 6.17 -13.70
N PHE A 63 4.92 7.33 -13.12
CA PHE A 63 3.81 8.24 -13.39
C PHE A 63 4.33 9.59 -13.86
N LYS A 64 3.58 10.25 -14.76
CA LYS A 64 3.67 11.70 -14.86
C LYS A 64 3.18 12.27 -13.54
N ARG A 65 3.91 13.24 -13.00
CA ARG A 65 3.58 13.85 -11.71
C ARG A 65 2.13 14.32 -11.67
N GLN A 66 1.35 13.75 -10.74
CA GLN A 66 -0.06 14.11 -10.51
C GLN A 66 -0.26 15.03 -9.29
N GLY A 67 0.71 15.04 -8.38
CA GLY A 67 0.64 15.76 -7.11
C GLY A 67 -0.15 15.02 -6.02
N TYR A 68 -0.01 15.51 -4.79
CA TYR A 68 -0.60 14.87 -3.61
C TYR A 68 -2.14 14.84 -3.64
N GLU A 69 -2.77 15.88 -4.19
CA GLU A 69 -4.24 15.96 -4.31
C GLU A 69 -4.82 14.84 -5.19
N ASN A 70 -4.01 14.26 -6.06
CA ASN A 70 -4.38 13.17 -6.97
C ASN A 70 -3.79 11.82 -6.56
N LEU A 71 -3.54 11.60 -5.27
CA LEU A 71 -2.97 10.35 -4.75
C LEU A 71 -3.80 9.11 -5.14
N HIS A 72 -5.11 9.25 -5.31
CA HIS A 72 -5.98 8.18 -5.78
C HIS A 72 -5.60 7.65 -7.16
N LEU A 73 -5.07 8.48 -8.06
CA LEU A 73 -4.63 8.02 -9.38
C LEU A 73 -3.44 7.06 -9.28
N TYR A 74 -2.50 7.33 -8.35
CA TYR A 74 -1.40 6.40 -8.07
C TYR A 74 -1.93 5.09 -7.48
N ASN A 75 -2.76 5.16 -6.45
CA ASN A 75 -3.27 3.98 -5.78
C ASN A 75 -4.16 3.12 -6.68
N ASN A 76 -5.01 3.72 -7.50
CA ASN A 76 -5.82 2.98 -8.47
C ASN A 76 -4.95 2.25 -9.49
N ALA A 77 -3.96 2.93 -10.04
CA ALA A 77 -3.05 2.29 -10.99
C ALA A 77 -2.19 1.20 -10.34
N LEU A 78 -1.69 1.41 -9.10
CA LEU A 78 -0.96 0.37 -8.36
C LEU A 78 -1.86 -0.82 -8.04
N GLY A 79 -3.12 -0.58 -7.66
CA GLY A 79 -4.11 -1.62 -7.39
C GLY A 79 -4.33 -2.57 -8.56
N ALA A 80 -4.26 -2.07 -9.79
CA ALA A 80 -4.37 -2.90 -10.99
C ALA A 80 -3.23 -3.92 -11.15
N TYR A 81 -2.09 -3.71 -10.49
CA TYR A 81 -0.95 -4.65 -10.47
C TYR A 81 -0.94 -5.54 -9.22
N ALA A 82 -1.90 -5.38 -8.32
CA ALA A 82 -1.96 -6.19 -7.12
C ALA A 82 -2.25 -7.66 -7.44
N GLN A 83 -1.53 -8.56 -6.77
CA GLN A 83 -1.64 -10.01 -6.90
C GLN A 83 -1.96 -10.70 -5.57
N GLY A 84 -1.98 -9.95 -4.47
CA GLY A 84 -2.33 -10.43 -3.15
C GLY A 84 -3.85 -10.56 -2.96
N ASN A 85 -4.27 -11.37 -2.00
CA ASN A 85 -5.67 -11.43 -1.57
C ASN A 85 -6.10 -10.12 -0.89
N TRP A 86 -5.12 -9.40 -0.34
CA TRP A 86 -5.28 -8.14 0.34
C TRP A 86 -4.47 -7.04 -0.32
N ILE A 87 -5.03 -5.83 -0.36
CA ILE A 87 -4.36 -4.60 -0.74
C ILE A 87 -4.20 -3.75 0.50
N MET A 88 -2.99 -3.36 0.83
CA MET A 88 -2.67 -2.47 1.94
C MET A 88 -2.14 -1.15 1.40
N PHE A 89 -2.74 -0.03 1.80
CA PHE A 89 -2.16 1.29 1.58
C PHE A 89 -1.11 1.52 2.65
N PHE A 90 0.02 2.03 2.25
CA PHE A 90 1.07 2.36 3.21
C PHE A 90 1.86 3.57 2.76
N ASN A 91 2.28 4.42 3.70
CA ASN A 91 3.05 5.60 3.39
C ASN A 91 4.54 5.28 3.43
N ASP A 92 5.30 5.92 2.55
CA ASP A 92 6.75 5.74 2.42
C ASP A 92 7.57 6.26 3.61
N ASP A 93 6.92 6.94 4.56
CA ASP A 93 7.50 7.43 5.83
C ASP A 93 6.95 6.70 7.07
N ALA A 94 6.10 5.70 6.90
CA ALA A 94 5.58 4.90 8.00
C ALA A 94 6.48 3.68 8.32
N ILE A 95 6.41 3.23 9.56
CA ILE A 95 7.18 2.07 10.06
C ILE A 95 6.21 1.00 10.55
N MET A 96 6.37 -0.22 10.04
CA MET A 96 5.65 -1.39 10.53
C MET A 96 6.34 -1.89 11.80
N GLU A 97 5.69 -1.72 12.95
CA GLU A 97 6.23 -2.14 14.25
C GLU A 97 5.76 -3.54 14.67
N THR A 98 4.64 -3.99 14.14
CA THR A 98 4.02 -5.28 14.52
C THR A 98 4.78 -6.44 13.91
N LYS A 99 5.31 -7.34 14.74
CA LYS A 99 5.89 -8.60 14.28
C LYS A 99 4.81 -9.52 13.73
N HIS A 100 5.14 -10.20 12.63
CA HIS A 100 4.24 -11.16 11.95
C HIS A 100 2.89 -10.54 11.55
N TRP A 101 2.90 -9.25 11.19
CA TRP A 101 1.72 -8.48 10.81
C TRP A 101 0.92 -9.11 9.66
N ASP A 102 1.60 -9.81 8.76
CA ASP A 102 1.01 -10.54 7.64
C ASP A 102 0.09 -11.67 8.10
N LEU A 103 0.44 -12.37 9.19
CA LEU A 103 -0.41 -13.42 9.75
C LEU A 103 -1.69 -12.84 10.37
N GLU A 104 -1.61 -11.63 10.96
CA GLU A 104 -2.80 -10.98 11.52
C GLU A 104 -3.81 -10.63 10.42
N ILE A 105 -3.35 -10.17 9.28
CA ILE A 105 -4.21 -9.89 8.11
C ILE A 105 -4.81 -11.19 7.56
N ASN A 106 -3.99 -12.23 7.40
CA ASN A 106 -4.42 -13.51 6.82
C ASN A 106 -5.50 -14.23 7.65
N LYS A 107 -5.69 -13.89 8.93
CA LYS A 107 -6.84 -14.39 9.73
C LYS A 107 -8.20 -14.03 9.15
N PHE A 108 -8.25 -13.03 8.30
CA PHE A 108 -9.48 -12.53 7.69
C PHE A 108 -9.64 -12.97 6.22
N ASP A 109 -8.78 -13.88 5.73
CA ASP A 109 -8.86 -14.38 4.36
C ASP A 109 -10.27 -14.90 4.03
N GLY A 110 -10.76 -14.52 2.84
CA GLY A 110 -12.11 -14.85 2.39
C GLY A 110 -13.23 -13.98 2.96
N GLN A 111 -12.90 -12.98 3.80
CA GLN A 111 -13.88 -12.04 4.31
C GLN A 111 -13.83 -10.71 3.54
N PHE A 112 -14.97 -10.16 3.19
CA PHE A 112 -15.08 -8.84 2.58
C PHE A 112 -15.19 -7.78 3.66
N LYS A 113 -14.03 -7.34 4.18
CA LYS A 113 -13.93 -6.38 5.29
C LYS A 113 -12.80 -5.40 5.07
N LEU A 114 -12.99 -4.16 5.50
CA LEU A 114 -11.89 -3.23 5.71
C LEU A 114 -11.25 -3.52 7.06
N LEU A 115 -9.92 -3.71 7.07
CA LEU A 115 -9.16 -3.85 8.30
C LEU A 115 -8.51 -2.51 8.64
N LYS A 116 -8.74 -2.04 9.86
CA LYS A 116 -8.10 -0.86 10.42
C LYS A 116 -6.92 -1.28 11.28
N VAL A 117 -5.73 -0.77 10.97
CA VAL A 117 -4.56 -0.97 11.81
C VAL A 117 -4.59 0.01 12.99
N LYS A 118 -4.02 -0.41 14.13
CA LYS A 118 -3.73 0.51 15.22
C LYS A 118 -2.51 1.33 14.85
N GLU A 119 -2.63 2.63 14.89
CA GLU A 119 -1.56 3.58 14.62
C GLU A 119 -1.46 4.60 15.78
N GLN A 120 -0.37 5.40 15.78
CA GLN A 120 -0.03 6.22 16.96
C GLN A 120 -0.95 7.44 17.13
N THR A 121 -1.59 7.93 16.07
CA THR A 121 -2.39 9.15 16.13
C THR A 121 -3.81 8.93 16.65
N GLY A 122 -4.31 7.68 16.63
CA GLY A 122 -5.68 7.34 17.02
C GLY A 122 -6.74 7.93 16.10
N HIS A 123 -6.41 8.09 14.81
CA HIS A 123 -7.28 8.69 13.81
C HIS A 123 -8.62 7.92 13.69
N PRO A 124 -9.78 8.59 13.53
CA PRO A 124 -11.07 7.93 13.42
C PRO A 124 -11.17 7.02 12.18
N TYR A 125 -10.62 7.44 11.04
CA TYR A 125 -10.53 6.62 9.84
C TYR A 125 -9.32 5.67 9.88
N SER A 126 -9.31 4.70 8.96
CA SER A 126 -8.14 3.85 8.75
C SER A 126 -7.15 4.58 7.82
N ILE A 127 -6.12 5.21 8.36
CA ILE A 127 -5.10 5.93 7.57
C ILE A 127 -4.20 4.98 6.77
N PHE A 128 -4.16 3.70 7.15
CA PHE A 128 -3.53 2.62 6.39
C PHE A 128 -4.58 1.53 6.13
N PRO A 129 -5.58 1.78 5.28
CA PRO A 129 -6.64 0.82 5.04
C PRO A 129 -6.08 -0.45 4.39
N ILE A 130 -6.60 -1.59 4.87
CA ILE A 130 -6.33 -2.88 4.27
C ILE A 130 -7.66 -3.41 3.77
N ILE A 131 -7.77 -3.61 2.47
CA ILE A 131 -8.99 -4.05 1.80
C ILE A 131 -8.76 -5.37 1.08
N PRO A 132 -9.78 -6.25 0.96
CA PRO A 132 -9.66 -7.44 0.14
C PRO A 132 -9.50 -7.05 -1.34
N TYR A 133 -8.75 -7.84 -2.11
CA TYR A 133 -8.59 -7.58 -3.55
C TYR A 133 -9.92 -7.57 -4.30
N ASP A 134 -10.91 -8.30 -3.80
CA ASP A 134 -12.26 -8.31 -4.36
C ASP A 134 -12.92 -6.93 -4.38
N TRP A 135 -12.54 -6.02 -3.48
CA TRP A 135 -12.95 -4.62 -3.54
C TRP A 135 -12.56 -3.98 -4.88
N PHE A 136 -11.28 -4.13 -5.26
CA PHE A 136 -10.78 -3.62 -6.55
C PHE A 136 -11.47 -4.30 -7.72
N ARG A 137 -11.67 -5.62 -7.65
CA ARG A 137 -12.36 -6.38 -8.71
C ARG A 137 -13.80 -5.94 -8.94
N CYS A 138 -14.50 -5.53 -7.88
CA CYS A 138 -15.90 -5.07 -7.99
C CYS A 138 -16.02 -3.68 -8.58
N LEU A 139 -15.07 -2.79 -8.27
CA LEU A 139 -15.18 -1.36 -8.58
C LEU A 139 -14.26 -0.90 -9.71
N ASP A 140 -13.25 -1.69 -10.08
CA ASP A 140 -12.16 -1.36 -11.01
C ASP A 140 -11.34 -0.12 -10.59
N HIS A 141 -11.48 0.27 -9.34
CA HIS A 141 -10.72 1.35 -8.69
C HIS A 141 -10.75 1.17 -7.17
N ILE A 142 -9.89 1.90 -6.48
CA ILE A 142 -9.85 1.90 -5.02
C ILE A 142 -10.58 3.12 -4.48
N SER A 143 -10.31 4.29 -5.06
CA SER A 143 -10.87 5.56 -4.63
C SER A 143 -11.04 6.52 -5.82
N LEU A 144 -12.05 7.37 -5.75
CA LEU A 144 -12.28 8.46 -6.71
C LEU A 144 -11.83 9.82 -6.18
N HIS A 145 -11.22 9.86 -4.99
CA HIS A 145 -10.82 11.09 -4.33
C HIS A 145 -9.41 10.96 -3.73
N GLY A 146 -8.66 12.07 -3.69
CA GLY A 146 -7.29 12.10 -3.16
C GLY A 146 -7.16 11.66 -1.70
N GLN A 147 -8.20 11.82 -0.89
CA GLN A 147 -8.29 11.29 0.47
C GLN A 147 -8.74 9.82 0.45
N ASN A 148 -7.87 8.94 -0.01
CA ASN A 148 -8.19 7.53 -0.24
C ASN A 148 -8.63 6.80 1.02
N ASP A 149 -8.00 7.09 2.14
CA ASP A 149 -8.25 6.52 3.46
C ASP A 149 -9.65 6.84 3.98
N ALA A 150 -10.06 8.11 3.90
CA ALA A 150 -11.41 8.55 4.23
C ALA A 150 -12.43 7.90 3.29
N TRP A 151 -12.19 7.92 1.97
CA TRP A 151 -13.08 7.35 0.96
C TRP A 151 -13.40 5.89 1.22
N VAL A 152 -12.39 5.03 1.35
CA VAL A 152 -12.63 3.60 1.59
C VAL A 152 -13.23 3.33 2.96
N SER A 153 -12.89 4.15 3.98
CA SER A 153 -13.47 4.01 5.31
C SER A 153 -14.96 4.35 5.31
N GLU A 154 -15.37 5.42 4.65
CA GLU A 154 -16.79 5.81 4.56
C GLU A 154 -17.62 4.77 3.82
N ILE A 155 -17.13 4.24 2.70
CA ILE A 155 -17.82 3.16 1.99
C ILE A 155 -17.96 1.92 2.88
N ALA A 156 -16.91 1.54 3.60
CA ALA A 156 -16.96 0.40 4.51
C ALA A 156 -17.94 0.57 5.68
N TYR A 157 -18.20 1.81 6.10
CA TYR A 157 -19.23 2.10 7.11
C TYR A 157 -20.65 2.07 6.57
N MET A 158 -20.83 2.20 5.25
CA MET A 158 -22.15 2.15 4.61
C MET A 158 -22.59 0.73 4.25
N LEU A 159 -21.66 -0.23 4.20
CA LEU A 159 -21.90 -1.64 3.89
C LEU A 159 -22.16 -2.48 5.14
#